data_c588c82bedb54369be440e75c02738af
#
_entry.id   c588c82bedb54369be440e75c02738af
#
_cell.length_a   1.000
_cell.length_b   1.000
_cell.length_c   1.000
_cell.angle_alpha   90.00
_cell.angle_beta   90.00
_cell.angle_gamma   90.00
#
_symmetry.space_group_name_H-M   'P 1'
#
loop_
_entity.id
_entity.type
_entity.pdbx_description
1 polymer ?
#
loop_
_entity_poly.entity_id
_entity_poly.type
_entity_poly.pdbx_seq_one_letter_code
_entity_poly.pdbx_strand_id
1 'polypeptide(L)'
;MEEEKGIVDMMKEQGLEPTAAPPLHAPVTRAATPTPESMVTDNDNINSVLNSLLENVTEKGGWVSIKLPSLGKCYPNYNNDSVNIRPFTFEDERNLRVAARDNEGNDAITELLNNCVDGIPVQALTIFDKNYVLFKLRELSYGSSYPIVGKCDTCGTNNTLRLELSSLPVSYFEEDYEEYSKVFLPDSKKTAVIRFPRVNDEPHLDTPEKLVDGINRFVTSVEGVTDEAIIFAFVRKTTVKDVTTLRNKIFDLSLGFESEIIYPCGGCQRDNKTALTLNENFFSVS
;
A
#
# COMPACT_ATOMS: atom_id res chain seq x y z
N MET A 1 40.27 38.66 12.18
CA MET A 1 41.00 37.45 11.76
C MET A 1 41.29 36.71 13.05
N GLU A 2 40.42 35.79 13.42
CA GLU A 2 40.66 34.84 14.52
C GLU A 2 41.33 33.61 13.91
N GLU A 3 42.54 33.32 14.36
CA GLU A 3 43.28 32.11 13.95
C GLU A 3 42.63 30.89 14.61
N GLU A 4 42.20 29.93 13.81
CA GLU A 4 41.77 28.60 14.28
C GLU A 4 42.96 27.88 14.95
N LYS A 5 42.93 27.75 16.27
CA LYS A 5 43.88 26.91 17.02
C LYS A 5 43.66 25.45 16.64
N GLY A 6 44.73 24.79 16.21
CA GLY A 6 44.70 23.38 15.83
C GLY A 6 44.41 22.47 17.04
N ILE A 7 43.78 21.30 16.76
CA ILE A 7 43.39 20.29 17.77
C ILE A 7 44.52 19.91 18.75
N VAL A 8 45.75 19.94 18.30
CA VAL A 8 46.96 19.63 19.12
C VAL A 8 47.19 20.68 20.20
N ASP A 9 46.90 21.97 19.94
CA ASP A 9 47.07 23.05 20.92
C ASP A 9 45.96 23.01 21.98
N MET A 10 44.76 22.59 21.63
CA MET A 10 43.64 22.38 22.57
C MET A 10 43.88 21.21 23.54
N MET A 11 44.62 20.17 23.12
CA MET A 11 44.91 19.02 23.99
C MET A 11 45.99 19.38 25.04
N LYS A 12 46.93 20.28 24.73
CA LYS A 12 47.92 20.74 25.68
C LYS A 12 47.39 21.64 26.81
N GLU A 13 46.35 22.41 26.53
CA GLU A 13 45.67 23.23 27.55
C GLU A 13 44.87 22.40 28.56
N GLN A 14 44.54 21.13 28.23
CA GLN A 14 43.79 20.22 29.10
C GLN A 14 44.67 19.22 29.87
N GLY A 15 46.01 19.33 29.81
CA GLY A 15 46.92 18.49 30.56
C GLY A 15 46.97 17.02 30.13
N LEU A 16 46.52 16.70 28.91
CA LEU A 16 46.59 15.37 28.34
C LEU A 16 47.86 15.19 27.53
N GLU A 17 48.82 14.46 28.06
CA GLU A 17 49.97 14.04 27.30
C GLU A 17 49.61 12.95 26.28
N PRO A 18 50.12 13.02 25.04
CA PRO A 18 49.89 11.98 24.05
C PRO A 18 50.63 10.70 24.43
N THR A 19 49.90 9.66 24.80
CA THR A 19 50.46 8.32 25.00
C THR A 19 51.02 7.80 23.68
N ALA A 20 52.32 7.42 23.72
CA ALA A 20 53.03 6.86 22.57
C ALA A 20 52.34 5.61 22.04
N ALA A 21 52.11 5.56 20.74
CA ALA A 21 51.57 4.38 20.05
C ALA A 21 52.52 3.17 20.25
N PRO A 22 51.98 1.95 20.44
CA PRO A 22 52.78 0.76 20.52
C PRO A 22 53.46 0.47 19.16
N PRO A 23 54.68 -0.15 19.16
CA PRO A 23 55.41 -0.37 17.95
C PRO A 23 54.73 -1.36 17.02
N LEU A 24 54.48 -0.91 15.79
CA LEU A 24 54.19 -1.74 14.64
C LEU A 24 55.37 -2.63 14.34
N HIS A 25 55.25 -3.96 14.53
CA HIS A 25 55.99 -4.92 13.70
C HIS A 25 55.77 -6.38 14.14
N ALA A 26 54.91 -7.07 13.43
CA ALA A 26 55.26 -8.42 12.97
C ALA A 26 55.08 -8.39 11.43
N PRO A 27 55.94 -9.02 10.64
CA PRO A 27 55.78 -9.08 9.19
C PRO A 27 54.56 -9.97 8.89
N VAL A 28 53.49 -9.33 8.44
CA VAL A 28 52.37 -10.05 7.86
C VAL A 28 52.86 -10.67 6.57
N THR A 29 53.03 -11.98 6.55
CA THR A 29 53.20 -12.75 5.32
C THR A 29 52.02 -12.43 4.40
N ARG A 30 52.29 -11.68 3.36
CA ARG A 30 51.36 -11.28 2.32
C ARG A 30 50.87 -12.57 1.65
N ALA A 31 49.67 -13.02 1.99
CA ALA A 31 48.99 -14.04 1.23
C ALA A 31 48.94 -13.59 -0.23
N ALA A 32 49.33 -14.45 -1.15
CA ALA A 32 49.37 -14.17 -2.56
C ALA A 32 48.02 -13.63 -3.00
N THR A 33 48.00 -12.45 -3.61
CA THR A 33 46.84 -11.88 -4.27
C THR A 33 46.38 -12.89 -5.32
N PRO A 34 45.13 -13.39 -5.30
CA PRO A 34 44.65 -14.30 -6.34
C PRO A 34 44.71 -13.55 -7.67
N THR A 35 45.30 -14.20 -8.66
CA THR A 35 45.36 -13.72 -10.05
C THR A 35 43.94 -13.53 -10.60
N PRO A 36 43.67 -12.55 -11.48
CA PRO A 36 42.34 -12.28 -12.02
C PRO A 36 41.68 -13.45 -12.76
N GLU A 37 42.44 -14.47 -13.15
CA GLU A 37 41.94 -15.66 -13.85
C GLU A 37 41.21 -16.67 -12.96
N SER A 38 41.23 -16.54 -11.62
CA SER A 38 40.51 -17.42 -10.71
C SER A 38 39.15 -16.87 -10.28
N MET A 39 38.69 -15.75 -10.83
CA MET A 39 37.37 -15.15 -10.61
C MET A 39 36.38 -15.42 -11.75
N VAL A 40 36.52 -16.53 -12.47
CA VAL A 40 35.36 -17.13 -13.15
C VAL A 40 34.56 -17.85 -12.05
N THR A 41 33.88 -17.06 -11.26
CA THR A 41 32.84 -17.59 -10.39
C THR A 41 31.75 -18.11 -11.31
N ASP A 42 31.59 -19.44 -11.35
CA ASP A 42 30.47 -20.10 -11.98
C ASP A 42 29.19 -19.41 -11.47
N ASN A 43 28.57 -18.61 -12.32
CA ASN A 43 27.27 -17.97 -11.99
C ASN A 43 26.26 -19.02 -11.56
N ASP A 44 26.36 -20.24 -12.09
CA ASP A 44 25.54 -21.38 -11.71
C ASP A 44 25.76 -21.81 -10.25
N ASN A 45 26.99 -21.73 -9.75
CA ASN A 45 27.30 -22.07 -8.36
C ASN A 45 26.79 -20.98 -7.39
N ILE A 46 26.93 -19.70 -7.75
CA ILE A 46 26.40 -18.59 -6.94
C ILE A 46 24.87 -18.68 -6.87
N ASN A 47 24.21 -18.89 -8.00
CA ASN A 47 22.76 -19.02 -8.06
C ASN A 47 22.28 -20.26 -7.29
N SER A 48 23.02 -21.37 -7.36
CA SER A 48 22.69 -22.58 -6.60
C SER A 48 22.79 -22.36 -5.08
N VAL A 49 23.86 -21.69 -4.62
CA VAL A 49 24.02 -21.34 -3.20
C VAL A 49 22.97 -20.32 -2.75
N LEU A 50 22.71 -19.30 -3.56
CA LEU A 50 21.68 -18.30 -3.29
C LEU A 50 20.31 -18.96 -3.18
N ASN A 51 19.93 -19.80 -4.13
CA ASN A 51 18.66 -20.53 -4.10
C ASN A 51 18.53 -21.42 -2.86
N SER A 52 19.62 -22.11 -2.48
CA SER A 52 19.65 -22.91 -1.25
C SER A 52 19.43 -22.05 0.02
N LEU A 53 20.00 -20.84 0.08
CA LEU A 53 19.81 -19.92 1.19
C LEU A 53 18.41 -19.32 1.19
N LEU A 54 17.78 -19.16 0.04
CA LEU A 54 16.44 -18.58 -0.13
C LEU A 54 15.31 -19.62 -0.12
N GLU A 55 15.60 -20.92 -0.12
CA GLU A 55 14.61 -22.01 -0.21
C GLU A 55 13.47 -21.89 0.84
N ASN A 56 13.76 -21.33 2.01
CA ASN A 56 12.77 -21.13 3.08
C ASN A 56 12.14 -19.71 3.07
N VAL A 57 12.68 -18.80 2.27
CA VAL A 57 12.26 -17.39 2.29
C VAL A 57 11.27 -17.10 1.16
N THR A 58 11.47 -17.66 -0.04
CA THR A 58 10.71 -17.26 -1.23
C THR A 58 9.81 -18.36 -1.82
N GLU A 59 10.19 -19.64 -1.73
CA GLU A 59 9.49 -20.68 -2.50
C GLU A 59 8.51 -21.56 -1.72
N LYS A 60 8.62 -21.68 -0.40
CA LYS A 60 7.81 -22.65 0.37
C LYS A 60 7.14 -22.17 1.66
N GLY A 61 7.45 -20.97 2.14
CA GLY A 61 7.00 -20.57 3.49
C GLY A 61 6.32 -19.22 3.59
N GLY A 62 6.28 -18.44 2.53
CA GLY A 62 5.86 -17.05 2.59
C GLY A 62 4.45 -16.75 2.09
N TRP A 63 3.85 -17.62 1.27
CA TRP A 63 2.52 -17.36 0.70
C TRP A 63 1.41 -17.75 1.69
N VAL A 64 0.52 -16.80 1.93
CA VAL A 64 -0.66 -16.95 2.80
C VAL A 64 -1.90 -16.67 1.98
N SER A 65 -2.88 -17.58 2.02
CA SER A 65 -4.18 -17.35 1.38
C SER A 65 -5.04 -16.44 2.24
N ILE A 66 -5.56 -15.37 1.65
CA ILE A 66 -6.49 -14.44 2.28
C ILE A 66 -7.80 -14.38 1.50
N LYS A 67 -8.91 -14.42 2.23
CA LYS A 67 -10.24 -14.31 1.64
C LYS A 67 -10.56 -12.85 1.35
N LEU A 68 -10.97 -12.54 0.11
CA LEU A 68 -11.28 -11.17 -0.29
C LEU A 68 -12.63 -10.69 0.26
N PRO A 69 -12.78 -9.41 0.61
CA PRO A 69 -14.07 -8.81 0.99
C PRO A 69 -15.19 -9.01 -0.03
N SER A 70 -14.87 -8.99 -1.33
CA SER A 70 -15.84 -9.29 -2.40
C SER A 70 -16.31 -10.74 -2.46
N LEU A 71 -15.66 -11.67 -1.72
CA LEU A 71 -15.89 -13.11 -1.80
C LEU A 71 -15.76 -13.66 -3.23
N GLY A 72 -14.89 -13.05 -4.05
CA GLY A 72 -14.68 -13.42 -5.45
C GLY A 72 -15.82 -13.02 -6.42
N LYS A 73 -16.93 -12.47 -5.91
CA LYS A 73 -18.12 -12.16 -6.71
C LYS A 73 -17.91 -11.09 -7.78
N CYS A 74 -16.86 -10.27 -7.60
CA CYS A 74 -16.41 -9.29 -8.59
C CYS A 74 -15.49 -9.89 -9.68
N TYR A 75 -15.20 -11.18 -9.63
CA TYR A 75 -14.18 -11.82 -10.48
C TYR A 75 -14.70 -13.10 -11.17
N PRO A 76 -15.74 -13.02 -12.00
CA PRO A 76 -16.41 -14.20 -12.56
C PRO A 76 -15.47 -15.08 -13.40
N ASN A 77 -14.36 -14.51 -13.91
CA ASN A 77 -13.41 -15.23 -14.75
C ASN A 77 -12.35 -16.02 -13.94
N TYR A 78 -12.26 -15.79 -12.64
CA TYR A 78 -11.18 -16.35 -11.80
C TYR A 78 -11.67 -17.41 -10.81
N ASN A 79 -12.95 -17.52 -10.59
CA ASN A 79 -13.60 -18.53 -9.73
C ASN A 79 -12.93 -18.72 -8.35
N ASN A 80 -12.32 -17.66 -7.82
CA ASN A 80 -11.62 -17.62 -6.56
C ASN A 80 -12.22 -16.56 -5.63
N ASP A 81 -12.49 -16.92 -4.37
CA ASP A 81 -12.88 -16.00 -3.31
C ASP A 81 -11.67 -15.44 -2.53
N SER A 82 -10.48 -15.90 -2.87
CA SER A 82 -9.23 -15.69 -2.14
C SER A 82 -8.07 -15.39 -3.09
N VAL A 83 -7.06 -14.70 -2.57
CA VAL A 83 -5.76 -14.53 -3.22
C VAL A 83 -4.65 -14.99 -2.31
N ASN A 84 -3.52 -15.38 -2.86
CA ASN A 84 -2.32 -15.66 -2.10
C ASN A 84 -1.48 -14.39 -2.01
N ILE A 85 -0.96 -14.09 -0.83
CA ILE A 85 -0.06 -12.98 -0.59
C ILE A 85 1.23 -13.46 0.07
N ARG A 86 2.35 -12.82 -0.24
CA ARG A 86 3.64 -13.05 0.45
C ARG A 86 4.14 -11.78 1.12
N PRO A 87 4.92 -11.89 2.23
CA PRO A 87 5.53 -10.70 2.82
C PRO A 87 6.50 -10.02 1.86
N PHE A 88 6.76 -8.73 2.10
CA PHE A 88 7.72 -7.95 1.35
C PHE A 88 9.14 -8.48 1.53
N THR A 89 9.90 -8.47 0.46
CA THR A 89 11.35 -8.59 0.50
C THR A 89 11.99 -7.21 0.71
N PHE A 90 13.27 -7.18 1.02
CA PHE A 90 14.02 -5.91 1.08
C PHE A 90 14.02 -5.17 -0.26
N GLU A 91 14.02 -5.91 -1.38
CA GLU A 91 13.95 -5.34 -2.73
C GLU A 91 12.60 -4.66 -2.98
N ASP A 92 11.48 -5.30 -2.58
CA ASP A 92 10.13 -4.73 -2.69
C ASP A 92 10.04 -3.40 -1.91
N GLU A 93 10.54 -3.37 -0.67
CA GLU A 93 10.56 -2.16 0.16
C GLU A 93 11.43 -1.05 -0.44
N ARG A 94 12.61 -1.41 -0.95
CA ARG A 94 13.53 -0.46 -1.60
C ARG A 94 12.88 0.18 -2.83
N ASN A 95 12.27 -0.62 -3.70
CA ASN A 95 11.62 -0.13 -4.92
C ASN A 95 10.46 0.82 -4.59
N LEU A 96 9.63 0.46 -3.61
CA LEU A 96 8.54 1.33 -3.13
C LEU A 96 9.08 2.69 -2.63
N ARG A 97 10.19 2.69 -1.86
CA ARG A 97 10.79 3.92 -1.33
C ARG A 97 11.42 4.80 -2.42
N VAL A 98 11.99 4.21 -3.45
CA VAL A 98 12.55 4.95 -4.59
C VAL A 98 11.43 5.63 -5.37
N ALA A 99 10.40 4.89 -5.74
CA ALA A 99 9.27 5.43 -6.49
C ALA A 99 8.46 6.50 -5.72
N ALA A 100 8.38 6.37 -4.39
CA ALA A 100 7.76 7.39 -3.54
C ALA A 100 8.48 8.76 -3.61
N ARG A 101 9.80 8.78 -3.84
CA ARG A 101 10.57 10.02 -4.03
C ARG A 101 10.31 10.69 -5.37
N ASP A 102 10.00 9.89 -6.38
CA ASP A 102 9.82 10.35 -7.76
C ASP A 102 8.36 10.73 -8.07
N ASN A 103 7.47 10.72 -7.07
CA ASN A 103 6.02 10.92 -7.18
C ASN A 103 5.29 9.87 -8.04
N GLU A 104 5.87 8.70 -8.19
CA GLU A 104 5.29 7.54 -8.89
C GLU A 104 4.65 6.53 -7.92
N GLY A 105 4.18 6.99 -6.77
CA GLY A 105 3.72 6.16 -5.66
C GLY A 105 2.60 5.16 -6.02
N ASN A 106 1.64 5.56 -6.87
CA ASN A 106 0.55 4.67 -7.29
C ASN A 106 1.04 3.53 -8.19
N ASP A 107 1.97 3.82 -9.11
CA ASP A 107 2.55 2.81 -9.99
C ASP A 107 3.42 1.84 -9.19
N ALA A 108 4.17 2.35 -8.22
CA ALA A 108 4.97 1.54 -7.31
C ALA A 108 4.13 0.60 -6.42
N ILE A 109 3.00 1.07 -5.92
CA ILE A 109 2.06 0.23 -5.17
C ILE A 109 1.49 -0.88 -6.07
N THR A 110 1.18 -0.56 -7.32
CA THR A 110 0.69 -1.56 -8.27
C THR A 110 1.77 -2.59 -8.62
N GLU A 111 3.01 -2.16 -8.82
CA GLU A 111 4.16 -3.05 -9.05
C GLU A 111 4.42 -3.95 -7.83
N LEU A 112 4.40 -3.38 -6.63
CA LEU A 112 4.52 -4.12 -5.38
C LEU A 112 3.45 -5.21 -5.26
N LEU A 113 2.20 -4.89 -5.57
CA LEU A 113 1.11 -5.85 -5.56
C LEU A 113 1.32 -6.95 -6.60
N ASN A 114 1.78 -6.63 -7.82
CA ASN A 114 2.08 -7.62 -8.85
C ASN A 114 3.16 -8.63 -8.39
N ASN A 115 4.10 -8.20 -7.56
CA ASN A 115 5.15 -9.05 -7.02
C ASN A 115 4.69 -9.89 -5.81
N CYS A 116 3.71 -9.40 -5.06
CA CYS A 116 3.34 -9.96 -3.76
C CYS A 116 1.97 -10.65 -3.73
N VAL A 117 1.20 -10.62 -4.83
CA VAL A 117 -0.14 -11.18 -4.92
C VAL A 117 -0.22 -12.17 -6.07
N ASP A 118 -0.84 -13.33 -5.83
CA ASP A 118 -1.10 -14.36 -6.82
C ASP A 118 -2.56 -14.82 -6.76
N GLY A 119 -3.09 -15.24 -7.91
CA GLY A 119 -4.44 -15.80 -8.07
C GLY A 119 -5.39 -14.92 -8.87
N ILE A 120 -5.37 -13.58 -8.69
CA ILE A 120 -6.17 -12.61 -9.49
C ILE A 120 -5.23 -11.51 -9.96
N PRO A 121 -5.22 -11.13 -11.25
CA PRO A 121 -4.42 -10.01 -11.73
C PRO A 121 -4.76 -8.72 -10.97
N VAL A 122 -3.73 -8.01 -10.50
CA VAL A 122 -3.88 -6.81 -9.66
C VAL A 122 -4.79 -5.76 -10.31
N GLN A 123 -4.65 -5.57 -11.62
CA GLN A 123 -5.46 -4.61 -12.39
C GLN A 123 -6.96 -4.94 -12.41
N ALA A 124 -7.31 -6.21 -12.17
CA ALA A 124 -8.70 -6.66 -12.09
C ALA A 124 -9.30 -6.50 -10.70
N LEU A 125 -8.48 -6.33 -9.65
CA LEU A 125 -8.97 -6.14 -8.29
C LEU A 125 -9.84 -4.88 -8.19
N THR A 126 -10.94 -4.97 -7.45
CA THR A 126 -11.69 -3.79 -7.03
C THR A 126 -10.86 -2.95 -6.08
N ILE A 127 -11.11 -1.64 -5.99
CA ILE A 127 -10.35 -0.74 -5.12
C ILE A 127 -10.43 -1.17 -3.65
N PHE A 128 -11.60 -1.64 -3.18
CA PHE A 128 -11.73 -2.08 -1.79
C PHE A 128 -11.00 -3.42 -1.52
N ASP A 129 -10.98 -4.36 -2.46
CA ASP A 129 -10.18 -5.59 -2.33
C ASP A 129 -8.67 -5.27 -2.39
N LYS A 130 -8.23 -4.38 -3.31
CA LYS A 130 -6.85 -3.87 -3.34
C LYS A 130 -6.45 -3.30 -1.99
N ASN A 131 -7.28 -2.41 -1.43
CA ASN A 131 -7.00 -1.78 -0.14
C ASN A 131 -6.89 -2.81 0.99
N TYR A 132 -7.77 -3.81 0.99
CA TYR A 132 -7.70 -4.91 1.95
C TYR A 132 -6.43 -5.75 1.78
N VAL A 133 -6.04 -6.06 0.55
CA VAL A 133 -4.79 -6.77 0.26
C VAL A 133 -3.57 -5.99 0.75
N LEU A 134 -3.51 -4.68 0.48
CA LEU A 134 -2.44 -3.79 0.96
C LEU A 134 -2.35 -3.80 2.49
N PHE A 135 -3.49 -3.73 3.15
CA PHE A 135 -3.60 -3.82 4.60
C PHE A 135 -3.04 -5.14 5.14
N LYS A 136 -3.42 -6.28 4.53
CA LYS A 136 -2.92 -7.61 4.91
C LYS A 136 -1.44 -7.81 4.59
N LEU A 137 -0.95 -7.26 3.49
CA LEU A 137 0.48 -7.26 3.16
C LEU A 137 1.31 -6.49 4.20
N ARG A 138 0.81 -5.32 4.66
CA ARG A 138 1.46 -4.56 5.73
C ARG A 138 1.51 -5.37 7.03
N GLU A 139 0.39 -5.96 7.43
CA GLU A 139 0.28 -6.80 8.62
C GLU A 139 1.26 -7.98 8.56
N LEU A 140 1.30 -8.67 7.42
CA LEU A 140 2.17 -9.83 7.20
C LEU A 140 3.66 -9.46 7.20
N SER A 141 4.03 -8.30 6.65
CA SER A 141 5.43 -7.89 6.46
C SER A 141 6.05 -7.23 7.69
N TYR A 142 5.27 -6.45 8.44
CA TYR A 142 5.78 -5.62 9.54
C TYR A 142 5.09 -5.89 10.89
N GLY A 143 4.13 -6.82 10.91
CA GLY A 143 3.34 -7.13 12.08
C GLY A 143 2.09 -6.24 12.23
N SER A 144 1.25 -6.62 13.20
CA SER A 144 -0.08 -6.02 13.41
C SER A 144 -0.05 -4.62 14.02
N SER A 145 1.00 -4.28 14.78
CA SER A 145 1.07 -3.00 15.48
C SER A 145 1.43 -1.84 14.54
N TYR A 146 0.58 -0.83 14.48
CA TYR A 146 0.76 0.35 13.63
C TYR A 146 0.68 1.65 14.44
N PRO A 147 1.73 2.50 14.42
CA PRO A 147 1.71 3.78 15.12
C PRO A 147 0.90 4.82 14.33
N ILE A 148 0.00 5.50 15.02
CA ILE A 148 -0.76 6.63 14.48
C ILE A 148 -0.46 7.85 15.31
N VAL A 149 -0.18 8.98 14.66
CA VAL A 149 -0.05 10.28 15.30
C VAL A 149 -1.21 11.15 14.82
N GLY A 150 -2.02 11.61 15.73
CA GLY A 150 -3.15 12.49 15.45
C GLY A 150 -3.15 13.72 16.36
N LYS A 151 -3.46 14.89 15.79
CA LYS A 151 -3.64 16.13 16.56
C LYS A 151 -5.11 16.30 16.89
N CYS A 152 -5.42 16.59 18.15
CA CYS A 152 -6.80 16.85 18.58
C CYS A 152 -7.30 18.20 18.05
N ASP A 153 -8.40 18.21 17.33
CA ASP A 153 -9.02 19.43 16.78
C ASP A 153 -9.55 20.37 17.86
N THR A 154 -9.88 19.83 19.04
CA THR A 154 -10.46 20.62 20.14
C THR A 154 -9.41 21.30 21.01
N CYS A 155 -8.34 20.58 21.42
CA CYS A 155 -7.36 21.10 22.39
C CYS A 155 -5.93 21.19 21.83
N GLY A 156 -5.69 20.75 20.58
CA GLY A 156 -4.40 20.80 19.93
C GLY A 156 -3.37 19.78 20.44
N THR A 157 -3.72 18.89 21.37
CA THR A 157 -2.82 17.87 21.91
C THR A 157 -2.46 16.87 20.82
N ASN A 158 -1.16 16.56 20.68
CA ASN A 158 -0.70 15.47 19.85
C ASN A 158 -0.91 14.13 20.59
N ASN A 159 -1.59 13.21 19.93
CA ASN A 159 -1.85 11.87 20.45
C ASN A 159 -1.03 10.87 19.62
N THR A 160 -0.32 9.98 20.30
CA THR A 160 0.33 8.83 19.67
C THR A 160 -0.41 7.57 20.12
N LEU A 161 -0.94 6.85 19.15
CA LEU A 161 -1.71 5.64 19.35
C LEU A 161 -0.97 4.46 18.75
N ARG A 162 -1.17 3.27 19.32
CA ARG A 162 -0.81 2.01 18.70
C ARG A 162 -2.08 1.29 18.31
N LEU A 163 -2.28 1.16 17.01
CA LEU A 163 -3.40 0.44 16.45
C LEU A 163 -2.99 -1.01 16.17
N GLU A 164 -3.80 -1.95 16.63
CA GLU A 164 -3.64 -3.35 16.24
C GLU A 164 -4.43 -3.58 14.95
N LEU A 165 -3.73 -3.70 13.83
CA LEU A 165 -4.33 -3.87 12.51
C LEU A 165 -5.26 -5.09 12.45
N SER A 166 -4.87 -6.19 13.08
CA SER A 166 -5.69 -7.41 13.16
C SER A 166 -7.04 -7.24 13.85
N SER A 167 -7.22 -6.17 14.63
CA SER A 167 -8.47 -5.87 15.35
C SER A 167 -9.45 -5.03 14.55
N LEU A 168 -9.06 -4.50 13.40
CA LEU A 168 -9.96 -3.69 12.57
C LEU A 168 -11.06 -4.54 11.95
N PRO A 169 -12.32 -4.09 12.02
CA PRO A 169 -13.43 -4.79 11.41
C PRO A 169 -13.29 -4.82 9.88
N VAL A 170 -13.67 -5.93 9.29
CA VAL A 170 -13.70 -6.12 7.83
C VAL A 170 -15.12 -6.47 7.43
N SER A 171 -15.68 -5.68 6.52
CA SER A 171 -17.00 -5.91 5.94
C SER A 171 -16.88 -6.71 4.65
N TYR A 172 -17.49 -7.88 4.63
CA TYR A 172 -17.56 -8.77 3.48
C TYR A 172 -18.90 -8.60 2.76
N PHE A 173 -18.94 -9.00 1.49
CA PHE A 173 -20.21 -9.09 0.77
C PHE A 173 -21.16 -10.07 1.47
N GLU A 174 -22.44 -9.74 1.46
CA GLU A 174 -23.50 -10.69 1.83
C GLU A 174 -23.61 -11.79 0.77
N GLU A 175 -24.19 -12.95 1.13
CA GLU A 175 -24.25 -14.10 0.23
C GLU A 175 -25.04 -13.83 -1.06
N ASP A 176 -26.05 -12.96 -1.01
CA ASP A 176 -26.91 -12.55 -2.12
C ASP A 176 -26.42 -11.30 -2.85
N TYR A 177 -25.26 -10.74 -2.45
CA TYR A 177 -24.71 -9.54 -3.07
C TYR A 177 -24.17 -9.83 -4.47
N GLU A 178 -24.49 -8.96 -5.44
CA GLU A 178 -24.01 -9.01 -6.81
C GLU A 178 -23.14 -7.78 -7.13
N GLU A 179 -22.06 -7.98 -7.91
CA GLU A 179 -21.22 -6.86 -8.36
C GLU A 179 -22.03 -5.80 -9.12
N TYR A 180 -22.89 -6.28 -10.02
CA TYR A 180 -23.70 -5.40 -10.86
C TYR A 180 -24.97 -4.94 -10.12
N SER A 181 -24.75 -4.05 -9.16
CA SER A 181 -25.85 -3.51 -8.33
C SER A 181 -26.78 -2.62 -9.14
N LYS A 182 -28.08 -2.85 -8.92
CA LYS A 182 -29.15 -1.98 -9.47
C LYS A 182 -29.32 -0.76 -8.57
N VAL A 183 -29.25 0.44 -9.17
CA VAL A 183 -29.40 1.72 -8.49
C VAL A 183 -30.59 2.46 -9.06
N PHE A 184 -31.59 2.71 -8.23
CA PHE A 184 -32.73 3.54 -8.61
C PHE A 184 -32.37 5.02 -8.52
N LEU A 185 -32.56 5.74 -9.62
CA LEU A 185 -32.30 7.17 -9.74
C LEU A 185 -33.56 7.96 -9.39
N PRO A 186 -33.54 8.75 -8.30
CA PRO A 186 -34.80 9.26 -7.72
C PRO A 186 -35.49 10.33 -8.58
N ASP A 187 -34.76 11.12 -9.35
CA ASP A 187 -35.32 12.19 -10.15
C ASP A 187 -35.74 11.72 -11.55
N SER A 188 -34.87 11.02 -12.27
CA SER A 188 -35.18 10.47 -13.59
C SER A 188 -36.13 9.27 -13.54
N LYS A 189 -36.33 8.66 -12.35
CA LYS A 189 -37.15 7.43 -12.15
C LYS A 189 -36.65 6.26 -13.00
N LYS A 190 -35.33 6.19 -13.23
CA LYS A 190 -34.68 5.14 -14.02
C LYS A 190 -33.88 4.23 -13.12
N THR A 191 -33.65 3.00 -13.57
CA THR A 191 -32.75 2.06 -12.91
C THR A 191 -31.46 1.96 -13.71
N ALA A 192 -30.35 2.28 -13.06
CA ALA A 192 -29.03 2.04 -13.60
C ALA A 192 -28.42 0.78 -12.99
N VAL A 193 -27.60 0.09 -13.76
CA VAL A 193 -26.74 -0.99 -13.28
C VAL A 193 -25.30 -0.47 -13.23
N ILE A 194 -24.66 -0.65 -12.11
CA ILE A 194 -23.28 -0.17 -11.89
C ILE A 194 -22.33 -1.32 -11.61
N ARG A 195 -21.03 -1.07 -11.84
CA ARG A 195 -19.93 -1.89 -11.38
C ARG A 195 -19.04 -1.11 -10.42
N PHE A 196 -18.26 -1.81 -9.61
CA PHE A 196 -17.24 -1.17 -8.78
C PHE A 196 -16.00 -0.77 -9.58
N PRO A 197 -15.31 0.31 -9.14
CA PRO A 197 -14.00 0.68 -9.67
C PRO A 197 -12.95 -0.41 -9.40
N ARG A 198 -12.07 -0.59 -10.39
CA ARG A 198 -10.94 -1.52 -10.33
C ARG A 198 -9.63 -0.74 -10.36
N VAL A 199 -8.53 -1.41 -10.07
CA VAL A 199 -7.18 -0.81 -10.15
C VAL A 199 -6.93 -0.17 -11.52
N ASN A 200 -7.38 -0.81 -12.59
CA ASN A 200 -7.30 -0.23 -13.95
C ASN A 200 -8.04 1.11 -14.13
N ASP A 201 -8.97 1.43 -13.25
CA ASP A 201 -9.73 2.67 -13.32
C ASP A 201 -9.04 3.83 -12.55
N GLU A 202 -8.04 3.54 -11.70
CA GLU A 202 -7.39 4.53 -10.83
C GLU A 202 -6.86 5.79 -11.56
N PRO A 203 -6.26 5.69 -12.76
CA PRO A 203 -5.83 6.88 -13.49
C PRO A 203 -6.95 7.86 -13.86
N HIS A 204 -8.21 7.40 -13.77
CA HIS A 204 -9.40 8.19 -14.02
C HIS A 204 -10.11 8.67 -12.74
N LEU A 205 -9.53 8.37 -11.56
CA LEU A 205 -10.10 8.66 -10.25
C LEU A 205 -9.21 9.57 -9.38
N ASP A 206 -8.01 9.89 -9.84
CA ASP A 206 -6.96 10.56 -9.09
C ASP A 206 -7.24 12.05 -8.80
N THR A 207 -8.18 12.67 -9.51
CA THR A 207 -8.61 14.04 -9.24
C THR A 207 -10.13 14.16 -9.16
N PRO A 208 -10.66 15.15 -8.38
CA PRO A 208 -12.10 15.39 -8.30
C PRO A 208 -12.78 15.61 -9.64
N GLU A 209 -12.10 16.29 -10.58
CA GLU A 209 -12.61 16.55 -11.93
C GLU A 209 -12.74 15.27 -12.73
N LYS A 210 -11.70 14.43 -12.73
CA LYS A 210 -11.71 13.12 -13.41
C LYS A 210 -12.78 12.20 -12.83
N LEU A 211 -12.97 12.23 -11.49
CA LEU A 211 -14.01 11.47 -10.83
C LEU A 211 -15.42 11.87 -11.31
N VAL A 212 -15.67 13.18 -11.44
CA VAL A 212 -16.96 13.68 -11.93
C VAL A 212 -17.17 13.32 -13.40
N ASP A 213 -16.16 13.54 -14.24
CA ASP A 213 -16.23 13.27 -15.67
C ASP A 213 -16.22 11.76 -16.01
N GLY A 214 -15.65 10.94 -15.13
CA GLY A 214 -15.48 9.50 -15.34
C GLY A 214 -16.61 8.61 -14.82
N ILE A 215 -17.60 9.17 -14.12
CA ILE A 215 -18.64 8.35 -13.42
C ILE A 215 -19.42 7.44 -14.37
N ASN A 216 -19.61 7.83 -15.61
CA ASN A 216 -20.29 7.03 -16.64
C ASN A 216 -19.57 5.71 -16.94
N ARG A 217 -18.26 5.60 -16.68
CA ARG A 217 -17.44 4.37 -16.88
C ARG A 217 -17.89 3.23 -15.97
N PHE A 218 -18.51 3.56 -14.85
CA PHE A 218 -18.99 2.61 -13.86
C PHE A 218 -20.46 2.25 -14.03
N VAL A 219 -21.18 2.93 -14.93
CA VAL A 219 -22.56 2.61 -15.29
C VAL A 219 -22.54 1.67 -16.48
N THR A 220 -22.96 0.44 -16.27
CA THR A 220 -22.95 -0.62 -17.30
C THR A 220 -24.23 -0.67 -18.13
N SER A 221 -25.36 -0.24 -17.55
CA SER A 221 -26.60 -0.06 -18.31
C SER A 221 -27.55 0.92 -17.60
N VAL A 222 -28.48 1.50 -18.36
CA VAL A 222 -29.62 2.26 -17.85
C VAL A 222 -30.88 1.73 -18.53
N GLU A 223 -31.84 1.21 -17.75
CA GLU A 223 -33.06 0.57 -18.28
C GLU A 223 -32.78 -0.52 -19.34
N GLY A 224 -31.64 -1.24 -19.19
CA GLY A 224 -31.20 -2.27 -20.14
C GLY A 224 -30.46 -1.74 -21.38
N VAL A 225 -30.33 -0.42 -21.54
CA VAL A 225 -29.49 0.18 -22.59
C VAL A 225 -28.02 0.10 -22.17
N THR A 226 -27.18 -0.53 -23.00
CA THR A 226 -25.74 -0.77 -22.72
C THR A 226 -24.82 0.04 -23.63
N ASP A 227 -25.35 0.84 -24.54
CA ASP A 227 -24.55 1.70 -25.43
C ASP A 227 -23.86 2.80 -24.63
N GLU A 228 -22.52 2.82 -24.67
CA GLU A 228 -21.69 3.72 -23.87
C GLU A 228 -21.94 5.20 -24.19
N ALA A 229 -22.18 5.53 -25.47
CA ALA A 229 -22.44 6.92 -25.87
C ALA A 229 -23.78 7.43 -25.36
N ILE A 230 -24.80 6.55 -25.33
CA ILE A 230 -26.12 6.85 -24.78
C ILE A 230 -26.02 7.01 -23.27
N ILE A 231 -25.33 6.09 -22.56
CA ILE A 231 -25.08 6.17 -21.11
C ILE A 231 -24.36 7.47 -20.77
N PHE A 232 -23.28 7.80 -21.48
CA PHE A 232 -22.55 9.03 -21.29
C PHE A 232 -23.45 10.27 -21.45
N ALA A 233 -24.24 10.32 -22.54
CA ALA A 233 -25.16 11.42 -22.78
C ALA A 233 -26.25 11.51 -21.70
N PHE A 234 -26.76 10.38 -21.21
CA PHE A 234 -27.73 10.32 -20.13
C PHE A 234 -27.14 10.85 -18.81
N VAL A 235 -25.98 10.35 -18.38
CA VAL A 235 -25.34 10.77 -17.13
C VAL A 235 -25.05 12.28 -17.15
N ARG A 236 -24.62 12.83 -18.27
CA ARG A 236 -24.36 14.28 -18.41
C ARG A 236 -25.62 15.15 -18.40
N LYS A 237 -26.78 14.61 -18.72
CA LYS A 237 -28.04 15.34 -18.79
C LYS A 237 -28.97 15.07 -17.59
N THR A 238 -28.65 14.08 -16.78
CA THR A 238 -29.43 13.78 -15.58
C THR A 238 -29.13 14.81 -14.46
N THR A 239 -29.93 14.77 -13.40
CA THR A 239 -29.78 15.73 -12.30
C THR A 239 -28.53 15.44 -11.44
N VAL A 240 -28.04 16.46 -10.75
CA VAL A 240 -26.94 16.30 -9.78
C VAL A 240 -27.29 15.28 -8.69
N LYS A 241 -28.58 15.19 -8.31
CA LYS A 241 -29.06 14.23 -7.30
C LYS A 241 -28.91 12.80 -7.79
N ASP A 242 -29.28 12.51 -9.02
CA ASP A 242 -29.12 11.18 -9.63
C ASP A 242 -27.63 10.81 -9.75
N VAL A 243 -26.78 11.76 -10.20
CA VAL A 243 -25.32 11.56 -10.27
C VAL A 243 -24.72 11.31 -8.87
N THR A 244 -25.17 12.05 -7.86
CA THR A 244 -24.73 11.84 -6.47
C THR A 244 -25.13 10.45 -5.96
N THR A 245 -26.34 9.99 -6.32
CA THR A 245 -26.82 8.65 -5.96
C THR A 245 -25.94 7.57 -6.60
N LEU A 246 -25.61 7.71 -7.89
CA LEU A 246 -24.66 6.82 -8.57
C LEU A 246 -23.30 6.82 -7.88
N ARG A 247 -22.73 8.00 -7.66
CA ARG A 247 -21.42 8.16 -7.04
C ARG A 247 -21.35 7.49 -5.68
N ASN A 248 -22.33 7.74 -4.81
CA ASN A 248 -22.34 7.19 -3.46
C ASN A 248 -22.41 5.66 -3.48
N LYS A 249 -23.08 5.06 -4.47
CA LYS A 249 -23.16 3.60 -4.58
C LYS A 249 -21.93 2.98 -5.25
N ILE A 250 -21.33 3.66 -6.25
CA ILE A 250 -20.10 3.21 -6.92
C ILE A 250 -18.93 3.22 -5.96
N PHE A 251 -18.84 4.25 -5.12
CA PHE A 251 -17.76 4.44 -4.13
C PHE A 251 -18.24 4.15 -2.71
N ASP A 252 -19.02 3.07 -2.55
CA ASP A 252 -19.49 2.63 -1.23
C ASP A 252 -18.29 2.20 -0.37
N LEU A 253 -17.96 3.04 0.61
CA LEU A 253 -16.82 2.83 1.52
C LEU A 253 -17.12 1.83 2.64
N SER A 254 -18.34 1.28 2.69
CA SER A 254 -18.71 0.29 3.71
C SER A 254 -18.09 -1.10 3.45
N LEU A 255 -17.48 -1.30 2.28
CA LEU A 255 -16.87 -2.56 1.89
C LEU A 255 -15.37 -2.59 2.18
N GLY A 256 -14.88 -3.74 2.57
CA GLY A 256 -13.49 -3.94 2.93
C GLY A 256 -13.23 -3.65 4.41
N PHE A 257 -12.05 -3.13 4.74
CA PHE A 257 -11.71 -2.78 6.12
C PHE A 257 -12.14 -1.35 6.46
N GLU A 258 -12.53 -1.14 7.71
CA GLU A 258 -12.88 0.18 8.21
C GLU A 258 -11.60 1.00 8.45
N SER A 259 -11.43 2.05 7.65
CA SER A 259 -10.24 2.93 7.72
C SER A 259 -10.41 4.09 8.70
N GLU A 260 -11.62 4.41 9.13
CA GLU A 260 -11.88 5.46 10.14
C GLU A 260 -11.63 4.92 11.55
N ILE A 261 -10.75 5.59 12.28
CA ILE A 261 -10.36 5.22 13.64
C ILE A 261 -10.83 6.31 14.59
N ILE A 262 -11.66 5.93 15.56
CA ILE A 262 -12.13 6.80 16.62
C ILE A 262 -11.32 6.52 17.89
N TYR A 263 -10.80 7.57 18.52
CA TYR A 263 -10.01 7.45 19.73
C TYR A 263 -10.22 8.64 20.68
N PRO A 264 -10.19 8.42 22.01
CA PRO A 264 -10.27 9.50 22.99
C PRO A 264 -8.96 10.29 23.05
N CYS A 265 -9.04 11.61 23.08
CA CYS A 265 -7.88 12.49 23.26
C CYS A 265 -7.25 12.32 24.65
N GLY A 266 -5.93 12.10 24.70
CA GLY A 266 -5.19 12.03 25.97
C GLY A 266 -5.22 13.33 26.80
N GLY A 267 -5.49 14.48 26.16
CA GLY A 267 -5.57 15.78 26.84
C GLY A 267 -6.97 16.13 27.32
N CYS A 268 -7.98 16.12 26.44
CA CYS A 268 -9.33 16.60 26.76
C CYS A 268 -10.40 15.51 26.83
N GLN A 269 -10.05 14.25 26.60
CA GLN A 269 -10.91 13.07 26.63
C GLN A 269 -12.06 13.07 25.60
N ARG A 270 -12.08 14.01 24.67
CA ARG A 270 -13.06 14.01 23.57
C ARG A 270 -12.65 13.02 22.49
N ASP A 271 -13.65 12.42 21.86
CA ASP A 271 -13.42 11.55 20.72
C ASP A 271 -12.89 12.34 19.54
N ASN A 272 -11.83 11.83 18.96
CA ASN A 272 -11.23 12.30 17.71
C ASN A 272 -11.34 11.20 16.66
N LYS A 273 -11.26 11.63 15.41
CA LYS A 273 -11.28 10.74 14.27
C LYS A 273 -9.99 10.91 13.46
N THR A 274 -9.47 9.80 12.98
CA THR A 274 -8.39 9.79 11.99
C THR A 274 -8.68 8.70 10.98
N ALA A 275 -8.14 8.85 9.78
CA ALA A 275 -8.26 7.82 8.74
C ALA A 275 -6.91 7.15 8.49
N LEU A 276 -6.93 5.84 8.34
CA LEU A 276 -5.77 5.08 7.90
C LEU A 276 -5.60 5.29 6.39
N THR A 277 -4.52 5.96 6.01
CA THR A 277 -4.21 6.22 4.59
C THR A 277 -3.25 5.17 4.07
N LEU A 278 -3.67 4.44 3.04
CA LEU A 278 -2.87 3.39 2.40
C LEU A 278 -2.03 3.99 1.26
N ASN A 279 -1.00 4.73 1.62
CA ASN A 279 0.00 5.25 0.70
C ASN A 279 1.38 4.63 1.01
N GLU A 280 2.41 5.06 0.32
CA GLU A 280 3.79 4.59 0.51
C GLU A 280 4.29 4.73 1.96
N ASN A 281 3.80 5.74 2.70
CA ASN A 281 4.17 5.93 4.10
C ASN A 281 3.57 4.86 5.03
N PHE A 282 2.45 4.25 4.63
CA PHE A 282 1.85 3.12 5.35
C PHE A 282 2.82 1.93 5.45
N PHE A 283 3.72 1.79 4.50
CA PHE A 283 4.72 0.72 4.43
C PHE A 283 6.09 1.15 4.98
N SER A 284 6.21 2.31 5.59
CA SER A 284 7.45 2.71 6.27
C SER A 284 7.47 2.19 7.71
N VAL A 285 8.62 1.67 8.14
CA VAL A 285 8.91 1.43 9.56
C VAL A 285 9.41 2.74 10.12
N SER A 286 8.65 3.36 11.01
CA SER A 286 9.05 4.54 11.78
C SER A 286 9.77 4.15 13.06
#